data_243a242d8e0f70065fe1e7308624f165
#
_entry.id   243a242d8e0f70065fe1e7308624f165
#
_cell.length_a   1.000
_cell.length_b   1.000
_cell.length_c   1.000
_cell.angle_alpha   90.00
_cell.angle_beta   90.00
_cell.angle_gamma   90.00
#
_symmetry.space_group_name_H-M   'P 1'
#
loop_
_entity.id
_entity.type
_entity.pdbx_description
1 polymer ?
#
loop_
_entity_poly.entity_id
_entity_poly.type
_entity_poly.pdbx_seq_one_letter_code
_entity_poly.pdbx_strand_id
1 'polypeptide(L)'
;IDIELNEEVAPITCENFKKLVGQGFYNGLTFHRVIPNFMIQGGCPLGNGTGGPGWNIKGEFAANGVNNPLKHTRGVISMARAMNPNSAGSQFFIMHQDAPHLDGQYAAFGKVVAGMDVVDKIASVRTDWNDKPTTPVKMATVELIEG
;
A
#
# COMPACT_ATOMS: atom_id res chain seq x y z
N ILE A 1 12.40 5.02 0.01
CA ILE A 1 11.86 3.71 -0.43
C ILE A 1 11.56 3.80 -1.91
N ASP A 2 12.21 2.96 -2.70
CA ASP A 2 11.96 2.88 -4.14
C ASP A 2 11.12 1.63 -4.43
N ILE A 3 10.06 1.81 -5.21
CA ILE A 3 9.10 0.75 -5.52
C ILE A 3 9.01 0.59 -7.03
N GLU A 4 9.11 -0.65 -7.50
CA GLU A 4 8.85 -1.00 -8.90
C GLU A 4 7.41 -1.49 -9.02
N LEU A 5 6.63 -0.84 -9.88
CA LEU A 5 5.24 -1.23 -10.14
C LEU A 5 5.19 -2.36 -11.16
N ASN A 6 4.24 -3.27 -10.98
CA ASN A 6 4.04 -4.41 -11.88
C ASN A 6 2.72 -4.22 -12.65
N GLU A 7 2.79 -3.53 -13.78
CA GLU A 7 1.62 -3.19 -14.58
C GLU A 7 1.02 -4.39 -15.31
N GLU A 8 1.78 -5.48 -15.47
CA GLU A 8 1.27 -6.70 -16.09
C GLU A 8 0.20 -7.38 -15.22
N VAL A 9 0.44 -7.45 -13.91
CA VAL A 9 -0.48 -8.16 -13.00
C VAL A 9 -1.60 -7.29 -12.48
N ALA A 10 -1.41 -5.98 -12.44
CA ALA A 10 -2.39 -5.04 -11.88
C ALA A 10 -2.38 -3.69 -12.62
N PRO A 11 -2.80 -3.67 -13.89
CA PRO A 11 -2.72 -2.44 -14.70
C PRO A 11 -3.60 -1.31 -14.17
N ILE A 12 -4.81 -1.60 -13.71
CA ILE A 12 -5.74 -0.58 -13.19
C ILE A 12 -5.20 -0.01 -11.88
N THR A 13 -4.71 -0.86 -11.00
CA THR A 13 -4.14 -0.48 -9.71
C THR A 13 -2.91 0.40 -9.90
N CYS A 14 -2.00 0.00 -10.78
CA CYS A 14 -0.78 0.77 -11.07
C CYS A 14 -1.11 2.13 -11.70
N GLU A 15 -2.05 2.18 -12.64
CA GLU A 15 -2.48 3.43 -13.26
C GLU A 15 -3.08 4.39 -12.23
N ASN A 16 -3.94 3.89 -11.35
CA ASN A 16 -4.54 4.67 -10.27
C ASN A 16 -3.48 5.20 -9.32
N PHE A 17 -2.53 4.36 -8.92
CA PHE A 17 -1.45 4.76 -8.02
C PHE A 17 -0.57 5.85 -8.66
N LYS A 18 -0.18 5.67 -9.92
CA LYS A 18 0.60 6.68 -10.65
C LYS A 18 -0.14 7.99 -10.79
N LYS A 19 -1.45 7.95 -11.04
CA LYS A 19 -2.30 9.14 -11.12
C LYS A 19 -2.29 9.90 -9.80
N LEU A 20 -2.48 9.22 -8.69
CA LEU A 20 -2.47 9.84 -7.37
C LEU A 20 -1.10 10.42 -7.02
N VAL A 21 -0.03 9.71 -7.33
CA VAL A 21 1.34 10.22 -7.16
C VAL A 21 1.56 11.48 -7.97
N GLY A 22 1.14 11.48 -9.23
CA GLY A 22 1.28 12.64 -10.12
C GLY A 22 0.48 13.86 -9.69
N GLN A 23 -0.60 13.65 -8.94
CA GLN A 23 -1.41 14.73 -8.36
C GLN A 23 -0.86 15.26 -7.04
N GLY A 24 0.23 14.67 -6.53
CA GLY A 24 0.76 15.00 -5.21
C GLY A 24 -0.12 14.53 -4.06
N PHE A 25 -1.04 13.61 -4.31
CA PHE A 25 -2.02 13.14 -3.33
C PHE A 25 -1.38 12.59 -2.06
N TYR A 26 -0.30 11.81 -2.21
CA TYR A 26 0.36 11.14 -1.09
C TYR A 26 1.32 12.04 -0.30
N ASN A 27 1.67 13.21 -0.82
CA ASN A 27 2.63 14.09 -0.14
C ASN A 27 2.05 14.56 1.20
N GLY A 28 2.80 14.33 2.27
CA GLY A 28 2.37 14.69 3.62
C GLY A 28 1.43 13.70 4.30
N LEU A 29 0.99 12.65 3.61
CA LEU A 29 0.18 11.60 4.24
C LEU A 29 1.04 10.69 5.12
N THR A 30 0.40 9.93 6.00
CA THR A 30 1.11 9.13 7.01
C THR A 30 0.91 7.63 6.81
N PHE A 31 1.81 6.86 7.43
CA PHE A 31 1.58 5.44 7.71
C PHE A 31 0.81 5.37 9.03
N HIS A 32 -0.50 5.29 8.93
CA HIS A 32 -1.40 5.36 10.09
C HIS A 32 -1.63 4.03 10.80
N ARG A 33 -1.20 2.93 10.20
CA ARG A 33 -1.33 1.58 10.77
C ARG A 33 -0.05 0.80 10.52
N VAL A 34 0.60 0.39 11.60
CA VAL A 34 1.89 -0.30 11.54
C VAL A 34 1.83 -1.52 12.45
N ILE A 35 2.04 -2.70 11.89
CA ILE A 35 2.08 -3.96 12.62
C ILE A 35 3.39 -4.66 12.29
N PRO A 36 4.36 -4.71 13.24
CA PRO A 36 5.63 -5.41 13.03
C PRO A 36 5.39 -6.87 12.63
N ASN A 37 6.25 -7.39 11.78
CA ASN A 37 6.17 -8.74 11.23
C ASN A 37 4.92 -9.00 10.37
N PHE A 38 4.23 -7.94 9.98
CA PHE A 38 3.09 -8.01 9.07
C PHE A 38 3.23 -6.95 7.97
N MET A 39 2.81 -5.70 8.23
CA MET A 39 2.79 -4.67 7.20
C MET A 39 2.81 -3.25 7.77
N ILE A 40 3.11 -2.27 6.91
CA ILE A 40 2.89 -0.85 7.18
C ILE A 40 1.86 -0.34 6.18
N GLN A 41 0.84 0.37 6.66
CA GLN A 41 -0.28 0.86 5.84
C GLN A 41 -0.37 2.37 5.89
N GLY A 42 -0.57 2.98 4.73
CA GLY A 42 -0.70 4.43 4.63
C GLY A 42 -1.54 4.85 3.44
N GLY A 43 -1.52 6.15 3.14
CA GLY A 43 -2.23 6.70 1.99
C GLY A 43 -3.66 7.11 2.25
N CYS A 44 -4.06 7.21 3.54
CA CYS A 44 -5.37 7.74 3.90
C CYS A 44 -5.29 9.26 4.08
N PRO A 45 -6.07 10.07 3.31
CA PRO A 45 -6.01 11.54 3.44
C PRO A 45 -6.46 12.05 4.81
N LEU A 46 -7.24 11.26 5.56
CA LEU A 46 -7.68 11.61 6.90
C LEU A 46 -6.77 11.04 8.00
N GLY A 47 -5.82 10.16 7.64
CA GLY A 47 -4.89 9.57 8.58
C GLY A 47 -5.51 8.60 9.59
N ASN A 48 -6.72 8.11 9.36
CA ASN A 48 -7.46 7.24 10.28
C ASN A 48 -8.01 5.96 9.65
N GLY A 49 -7.71 5.71 8.38
CA GLY A 49 -8.15 4.51 7.66
C GLY A 49 -9.53 4.63 7.00
N THR A 50 -10.24 5.74 7.17
CA THR A 50 -11.61 5.90 6.63
C THR A 50 -11.67 6.74 5.35
N GLY A 51 -10.58 7.42 4.98
CA GLY A 51 -10.57 8.33 3.83
C GLY A 51 -10.05 7.68 2.55
N GLY A 52 -10.31 8.34 1.44
CA GLY A 52 -9.87 7.93 0.12
C GLY A 52 -9.88 9.10 -0.86
N PRO A 53 -9.62 8.83 -2.15
CA PRO A 53 -9.47 9.89 -3.15
C PRO A 53 -10.79 10.40 -3.73
N GLY A 54 -11.92 9.84 -3.31
CA GLY A 54 -13.24 10.18 -3.86
C GLY A 54 -13.75 9.20 -4.91
N TRP A 55 -13.00 8.13 -5.19
CA TRP A 55 -13.41 7.04 -6.10
C TRP A 55 -12.81 5.72 -5.64
N ASN A 56 -13.36 4.65 -6.19
CA ASN A 56 -12.85 3.29 -5.97
C ASN A 56 -12.44 2.66 -7.30
N ILE A 57 -11.58 1.65 -7.24
CA ILE A 57 -11.14 0.91 -8.41
C ILE A 57 -11.50 -0.57 -8.28
N LYS A 58 -11.54 -1.25 -9.43
CA LYS A 58 -11.73 -2.71 -9.47
C LYS A 58 -10.56 -3.40 -8.75
N GLY A 59 -10.88 -4.36 -7.90
CA GLY A 59 -9.88 -5.18 -7.21
C GLY A 59 -9.26 -6.21 -8.14
N GLU A 60 -7.97 -6.07 -8.41
CA GLU A 60 -7.23 -6.95 -9.32
C GLU A 60 -6.57 -8.10 -8.56
N PHE A 61 -7.36 -9.06 -8.16
CA PHE A 61 -6.89 -10.26 -7.44
C PHE A 61 -7.78 -11.48 -7.77
N ALA A 62 -7.26 -12.68 -7.51
CA ALA A 62 -7.88 -13.94 -7.95
C ALA A 62 -9.32 -14.12 -7.46
N ALA A 63 -9.61 -13.82 -6.20
CA ALA A 63 -10.97 -13.94 -5.63
C ALA A 63 -11.98 -13.02 -6.32
N ASN A 64 -11.52 -11.99 -7.04
CA ASN A 64 -12.35 -11.06 -7.81
C ASN A 64 -12.28 -11.32 -9.31
N GLY A 65 -11.80 -12.49 -9.72
CA GLY A 65 -11.78 -12.92 -11.11
C GLY A 65 -10.63 -12.39 -11.96
N VAL A 66 -9.61 -11.81 -11.35
CA VAL A 66 -8.44 -11.29 -12.06
C VAL A 66 -7.23 -12.16 -11.80
N ASN A 67 -6.54 -12.57 -12.87
CA ASN A 67 -5.32 -13.35 -12.74
C ASN A 67 -4.15 -12.48 -12.29
N ASN A 68 -3.92 -12.42 -10.98
CA ASN A 68 -2.79 -11.73 -10.38
C ASN A 68 -2.01 -12.72 -9.53
N PRO A 69 -0.90 -13.27 -10.04
CA PRO A 69 -0.13 -14.30 -9.33
C PRO A 69 0.85 -13.75 -8.30
N LEU A 70 0.95 -12.42 -8.15
CA LEU A 70 1.93 -11.83 -7.24
C LEU A 70 1.60 -12.16 -5.79
N LYS A 71 2.58 -12.76 -5.10
CA LYS A 71 2.43 -13.18 -3.70
C LYS A 71 2.76 -12.03 -2.75
N HIS A 72 2.13 -12.04 -1.57
CA HIS A 72 2.39 -11.07 -0.52
C HIS A 72 3.62 -11.47 0.28
N THR A 73 4.78 -11.35 -0.35
CA THR A 73 6.08 -11.58 0.28
C THR A 73 6.67 -10.26 0.78
N ARG A 74 7.70 -10.35 1.62
CA ARG A 74 8.38 -9.17 2.16
C ARG A 74 8.73 -8.17 1.05
N GLY A 75 8.34 -6.91 1.23
CA GLY A 75 8.59 -5.81 0.30
C GLY A 75 7.51 -5.59 -0.76
N VAL A 76 6.53 -6.47 -0.88
CA VAL A 76 5.43 -6.29 -1.85
C VAL A 76 4.49 -5.18 -1.39
N ILE A 77 4.07 -4.31 -2.31
CA ILE A 77 3.04 -3.31 -2.08
C ILE A 77 1.71 -3.79 -2.63
N SER A 78 0.65 -3.60 -1.86
CA SER A 78 -0.70 -4.06 -2.17
C SER A 78 -1.74 -3.03 -1.74
N MET A 79 -2.94 -3.07 -2.33
CA MET A 79 -4.00 -2.12 -1.99
C MET A 79 -4.81 -2.59 -0.78
N ALA A 80 -4.95 -1.69 0.19
CA ALA A 80 -5.93 -1.86 1.26
C ALA A 80 -7.34 -1.61 0.71
N ARG A 81 -8.34 -2.26 1.30
CA ARG A 81 -9.74 -2.12 0.89
C ARG A 81 -10.67 -2.47 2.05
N ALA A 82 -11.94 -2.09 1.91
CA ALA A 82 -13.00 -2.57 2.78
C ALA A 82 -13.43 -3.99 2.34
N MET A 83 -14.55 -4.51 2.88
CA MET A 83 -15.00 -5.85 2.53
C MET A 83 -15.39 -5.99 1.07
N ASN A 84 -15.95 -4.93 0.47
CA ASN A 84 -16.26 -4.94 -0.96
C ASN A 84 -14.96 -5.09 -1.77
N PRO A 85 -14.85 -6.09 -2.65
CA PRO A 85 -13.61 -6.30 -3.43
C PRO A 85 -13.26 -5.14 -4.36
N ASN A 86 -14.20 -4.26 -4.68
CA ASN A 86 -14.00 -3.10 -5.54
C ASN A 86 -14.02 -1.78 -4.73
N SER A 87 -13.53 -1.81 -3.51
CA SER A 87 -13.55 -0.64 -2.60
C SER A 87 -12.19 0.02 -2.40
N ALA A 88 -11.13 -0.45 -3.05
CA ALA A 88 -9.82 0.18 -2.95
C ALA A 88 -9.84 1.58 -3.59
N GLY A 89 -9.10 2.50 -3.02
CA GLY A 89 -8.99 3.88 -3.51
C GLY A 89 -7.55 4.38 -3.49
N SER A 90 -7.06 4.81 -2.32
CA SER A 90 -5.71 5.34 -2.18
C SER A 90 -4.86 4.62 -1.14
N GLN A 91 -5.46 3.94 -0.18
CA GLN A 91 -4.71 3.30 0.88
C GLN A 91 -3.98 2.06 0.38
N PHE A 92 -2.74 1.91 0.79
CA PHE A 92 -1.90 0.79 0.42
C PHE A 92 -1.12 0.30 1.63
N PHE A 93 -0.57 -0.90 1.52
CA PHE A 93 0.33 -1.43 2.54
C PHE A 93 1.56 -2.08 1.90
N ILE A 94 2.66 -2.03 2.62
CA ILE A 94 3.92 -2.65 2.21
C ILE A 94 4.21 -3.79 3.20
N MET A 95 4.50 -4.96 2.67
CA MET A 95 4.74 -6.14 3.51
C MET A 95 6.07 -6.01 4.26
N HIS A 96 6.02 -6.11 5.57
CA HIS A 96 7.20 -6.23 6.41
C HIS A 96 7.71 -7.68 6.43
N GLN A 97 6.79 -8.64 6.45
CA GLN A 97 7.08 -10.06 6.35
C GLN A 97 6.04 -10.74 5.45
N ASP A 98 6.30 -11.97 5.03
CA ASP A 98 5.41 -12.73 4.18
C ASP A 98 4.06 -12.97 4.86
N ALA A 99 2.98 -12.82 4.09
CA ALA A 99 1.62 -13.07 4.56
C ALA A 99 0.83 -13.82 3.48
N PRO A 100 1.05 -15.14 3.34
CA PRO A 100 0.42 -15.91 2.28
C PRO A 100 -1.11 -15.96 2.36
N HIS A 101 -1.70 -15.70 3.53
CA HIS A 101 -3.16 -15.63 3.67
C HIS A 101 -3.79 -14.46 2.91
N LEU A 102 -3.00 -13.47 2.48
CA LEU A 102 -3.48 -12.35 1.68
C LEU A 102 -3.45 -12.64 0.17
N ASP A 103 -2.73 -13.69 -0.25
CA ASP A 103 -2.57 -14.01 -1.67
C ASP A 103 -3.93 -14.34 -2.30
N GLY A 104 -4.21 -13.73 -3.45
CA GLY A 104 -5.47 -13.89 -4.14
C GLY A 104 -6.64 -13.12 -3.53
N GLN A 105 -6.45 -12.39 -2.43
CA GLN A 105 -7.50 -11.65 -1.72
C GLN A 105 -7.31 -10.13 -1.79
N TYR A 106 -6.12 -9.68 -2.16
CA TYR A 106 -5.77 -8.26 -2.26
C TYR A 106 -4.95 -8.02 -3.52
N ALA A 107 -5.06 -6.80 -4.07
CA ALA A 107 -4.37 -6.43 -5.30
C ALA A 107 -2.92 -6.03 -5.04
N ALA A 108 -2.03 -6.99 -5.01
CA ALA A 108 -0.59 -6.75 -5.01
C ALA A 108 -0.19 -6.17 -6.36
N PHE A 109 0.61 -5.08 -6.37
CA PHE A 109 0.89 -4.37 -7.62
C PHE A 109 2.32 -3.89 -7.80
N GLY A 110 3.23 -4.28 -6.93
CA GLY A 110 4.64 -3.92 -7.04
C GLY A 110 5.46 -4.43 -5.88
N LYS A 111 6.72 -4.01 -5.84
CA LYS A 111 7.61 -4.40 -4.75
C LYS A 111 8.68 -3.33 -4.50
N VAL A 112 9.16 -3.28 -3.27
CA VAL A 112 10.30 -2.44 -2.89
C VAL A 112 11.57 -3.00 -3.53
N VAL A 113 12.30 -2.15 -4.25
CA VAL A 113 13.58 -2.50 -4.88
C VAL A 113 14.77 -1.82 -4.20
N ALA A 114 14.51 -0.78 -3.40
CA ALA A 114 15.54 -0.12 -2.57
C ALA A 114 14.87 0.53 -1.37
N GLY A 115 15.56 0.57 -0.22
CA GLY A 115 15.05 1.20 0.98
C GLY A 115 14.22 0.30 1.87
N MET A 116 14.39 -1.02 1.77
CA MET A 116 13.69 -1.95 2.67
C MET A 116 14.07 -1.75 4.13
N ASP A 117 15.28 -1.25 4.41
CA ASP A 117 15.71 -0.86 5.75
C ASP A 117 14.85 0.28 6.32
N VAL A 118 14.34 1.18 5.48
CA VAL A 118 13.41 2.24 5.89
C VAL A 118 12.06 1.63 6.27
N VAL A 119 11.57 0.66 5.52
CA VAL A 119 10.34 -0.07 5.87
C VAL A 119 10.51 -0.75 7.23
N ASP A 120 11.66 -1.36 7.48
CA ASP A 120 11.97 -1.99 8.77
C ASP A 120 11.96 -0.96 9.91
N LYS A 121 12.51 0.23 9.68
CA LYS A 121 12.49 1.31 10.68
C LYS A 121 11.06 1.77 10.97
N ILE A 122 10.24 1.94 9.95
CA ILE A 122 8.84 2.33 10.13
C ILE A 122 8.10 1.23 10.90
N ALA A 123 8.33 -0.03 10.56
CA ALA A 123 7.70 -1.18 11.24
C ALA A 123 8.08 -1.30 12.72
N SER A 124 9.18 -0.66 13.15
CA SER A 124 9.67 -0.72 14.52
C SER A 124 9.29 0.49 15.37
N VAL A 125 8.57 1.47 14.83
CA VAL A 125 8.17 2.65 15.61
C VAL A 125 7.14 2.27 16.68
N ARG A 126 7.10 3.08 17.74
CA ARG A 126 6.14 2.90 18.81
C ARG A 126 4.73 3.18 18.30
N THR A 127 3.80 2.28 18.60
CA THR A 127 2.40 2.41 18.22
C THR A 127 1.51 2.41 19.46
N ASP A 128 0.29 2.95 19.29
CA ASP A 128 -0.75 2.83 20.31
C ASP A 128 -1.48 1.48 20.17
N TRP A 129 -2.51 1.27 20.98
CA TRP A 129 -3.26 0.00 20.98
C TRP A 129 -4.11 -0.20 19.72
N ASN A 130 -4.23 0.82 18.85
CA ASN A 130 -4.86 0.73 17.53
C ASN A 130 -3.83 0.53 16.40
N ASP A 131 -2.59 0.20 16.74
CA ASP A 131 -1.49 0.03 15.78
C ASP A 131 -1.15 1.32 15.02
N LYS A 132 -1.49 2.47 15.57
CA LYS A 132 -1.16 3.77 15.00
C LYS A 132 0.12 4.30 15.62
N PRO A 133 1.10 4.75 14.81
CA PRO A 133 2.33 5.35 15.34
C PRO A 133 2.00 6.51 16.29
N THR A 134 2.62 6.50 17.47
CA THR A 134 2.43 7.56 18.48
C THR A 134 3.01 8.89 18.02
N THR A 135 4.05 8.86 17.18
CA THR A 135 4.57 10.01 16.45
C THR A 135 4.29 9.80 14.98
N PRO A 136 3.63 10.76 14.29
CA PRO A 136 3.28 10.56 12.88
C PRO A 136 4.50 10.25 12.01
N VAL A 137 4.38 9.23 11.15
CA VAL A 137 5.38 8.89 10.14
C VAL A 137 4.86 9.37 8.80
N LYS A 138 5.45 10.45 8.29
CA LYS A 138 4.96 11.12 7.08
C LYS A 138 5.70 10.70 5.82
N MET A 139 4.97 10.59 4.73
CA MET A 139 5.52 10.53 3.38
C MET A 139 5.79 11.97 2.94
N ALA A 140 7.02 12.44 3.08
CA ALA A 140 7.35 13.83 2.75
C ALA A 140 7.07 14.13 1.28
N THR A 141 7.56 13.29 0.40
CA THR A 141 7.37 13.40 -1.05
C THR A 141 7.22 12.01 -1.65
N VAL A 142 6.24 11.84 -2.52
CA VAL A 142 6.06 10.62 -3.31
C VAL A 142 6.02 11.05 -4.78
N GLU A 143 6.93 10.53 -5.58
CA GLU A 143 7.09 10.95 -6.97
C GLU A 143 7.32 9.76 -7.90
N LEU A 144 7.04 9.96 -9.18
CA LEU A 144 7.32 8.97 -10.22
C LEU A 144 8.74 9.19 -10.74
N ILE A 145 9.49 8.09 -10.81
CA ILE A 145 10.83 8.09 -11.39
C ILE A 145 10.75 7.24 -12.66
N GLU A 146 11.13 7.83 -13.78
CA GLU A 146 11.22 7.10 -15.04
C GLU A 146 12.60 6.47 -15.13
N GLY A 147 12.60 5.16 -15.27
CA GLY A 147 13.85 4.40 -15.34
C GLY A 147 13.99 3.57 -16.58
#